data_c682de4476210dd8c0fa4c2a9f30e86d
#
_entry.id   c682de4476210dd8c0fa4c2a9f30e86d
#
_cell.length_a   1.000
_cell.length_b   1.000
_cell.length_c   1.000
_cell.angle_alpha   90.00
_cell.angle_beta   90.00
_cell.angle_gamma   90.00
#
_symmetry.space_group_name_H-M   'P 1'
#
loop_
_entity.id
_entity.type
_entity.pdbx_description
1 polymer ?
#
loop_
_entity_poly.entity_id
_entity_poly.type
_entity_poly.pdbx_seq_one_letter_code
_entity_poly.pdbx_strand_id
1 'polypeptide(L)'
;DGERETVASFSIPAAALSRVARFTATGRQGAGTVWLWDSANRSRRVGLVDTGSVAQPLLSDMHYVRKALEPFASITEGNIAALVSTSPDAIIRTDIGQIQPDDATRLAEWVEQGGALIRFAGPHLAAQGDDLLPVALRRASRALGGALAWDEPQAMARFPTNSPFDGLVIPPDVRIKQQVRAKPAPDLAGKTWARLADGSPLVTADARGSGTLILFHITAGPDWSDLPYSGTFEQMLRR
;
A
#
# COMPACT_ATOMS: atom_id res chain seq x y z
N ASP A 1 -42.92 17.99 12.53
CA ASP A 1 -42.41 16.78 11.84
C ASP A 1 -40.92 16.70 12.16
N GLY A 2 -40.57 15.91 13.19
CA GLY A 2 -39.18 15.73 13.57
C GLY A 2 -38.56 14.63 12.73
N GLU A 3 -37.52 14.96 11.98
CA GLU A 3 -36.62 13.99 11.38
C GLU A 3 -36.02 13.13 12.50
N ARG A 4 -36.34 11.85 12.49
CA ARG A 4 -35.72 10.87 13.39
C ARG A 4 -34.65 10.14 12.61
N GLU A 5 -33.42 10.59 12.76
CA GLU A 5 -32.25 9.86 12.33
C GLU A 5 -31.95 8.74 13.34
N THR A 6 -31.78 7.52 12.84
CA THR A 6 -31.37 6.39 13.68
C THR A 6 -30.10 5.81 13.09
N VAL A 7 -29.01 5.85 13.83
CA VAL A 7 -27.73 5.25 13.45
C VAL A 7 -27.61 3.89 14.14
N ALA A 8 -27.42 2.83 13.35
CA ALA A 8 -27.08 1.51 13.85
C ALA A 8 -25.63 1.18 13.44
N SER A 9 -24.79 0.88 14.43
CA SER A 9 -23.41 0.45 14.18
C SER A 9 -23.27 -1.04 14.50
N PHE A 10 -22.71 -1.79 13.56
CA PHE A 10 -22.40 -3.20 13.77
C PHE A 10 -21.05 -3.53 13.16
N SER A 11 -20.31 -4.43 13.80
CA SER A 11 -19.01 -4.90 13.34
C SER A 11 -19.18 -6.28 12.70
N ILE A 12 -18.86 -6.39 11.42
CA ILE A 12 -18.93 -7.64 10.67
C ILE A 12 -17.51 -7.96 10.17
N PRO A 13 -16.99 -9.18 10.41
CA PRO A 13 -15.69 -9.60 9.88
C PRO A 13 -15.63 -9.46 8.34
N ALA A 14 -14.48 -9.05 7.79
CA ALA A 14 -14.30 -8.81 6.36
C ALA A 14 -14.68 -10.03 5.49
N ALA A 15 -14.35 -11.24 5.96
CA ALA A 15 -14.72 -12.50 5.31
C ALA A 15 -16.24 -12.72 5.22
N ALA A 16 -17.02 -12.19 6.16
CA ALA A 16 -18.47 -12.26 6.13
C ALA A 16 -19.06 -11.15 5.25
N LEU A 17 -18.47 -9.94 5.27
CA LEU A 17 -18.89 -8.82 4.43
C LEU A 17 -18.77 -9.11 2.94
N SER A 18 -17.79 -9.88 2.50
CA SER A 18 -17.63 -10.28 1.09
C SER A 18 -18.81 -11.11 0.56
N ARG A 19 -19.62 -11.71 1.44
CA ARG A 19 -20.80 -12.52 1.12
C ARG A 19 -22.10 -11.74 1.25
N VAL A 20 -22.08 -10.53 1.76
CA VAL A 20 -23.25 -9.67 1.90
C VAL A 20 -23.57 -9.05 0.54
N ALA A 21 -24.80 -9.19 0.07
CA ALA A 21 -25.28 -8.56 -1.14
C ALA A 21 -26.12 -7.28 -0.83
N ARG A 22 -26.76 -7.25 0.34
CA ARG A 22 -27.62 -6.12 0.75
C ARG A 22 -27.82 -6.09 2.25
N PHE A 23 -28.11 -4.91 2.78
CA PHE A 23 -28.69 -4.68 4.09
C PHE A 23 -30.16 -4.29 3.93
N THR A 24 -31.00 -4.78 4.81
CA THR A 24 -32.43 -4.44 4.79
C THR A 24 -32.85 -4.06 6.19
N ALA A 25 -33.47 -2.89 6.36
CA ALA A 25 -34.10 -2.52 7.61
C ALA A 25 -35.41 -3.27 7.78
N THR A 26 -35.55 -4.02 8.88
CA THR A 26 -36.78 -4.76 9.21
C THR A 26 -37.84 -3.82 9.76
N GLY A 27 -39.10 -4.00 9.36
CA GLY A 27 -40.25 -3.25 9.88
C GLY A 27 -40.91 -2.27 8.92
N ARG A 28 -40.31 -1.94 7.78
CA ARG A 28 -40.92 -1.19 6.68
C ARG A 28 -40.51 -1.79 5.34
N GLN A 29 -41.45 -1.93 4.42
CA GLN A 29 -41.15 -2.39 3.06
C GLN A 29 -41.13 -1.18 2.12
N GLY A 30 -40.02 -0.94 1.46
CA GLY A 30 -39.84 0.13 0.48
C GLY A 30 -38.40 0.19 -0.03
N ALA A 31 -38.19 0.83 -1.17
CA ALA A 31 -36.83 0.98 -1.73
C ALA A 31 -35.86 1.71 -0.79
N GLY A 32 -36.34 2.61 0.05
CA GLY A 32 -35.52 3.33 1.04
C GLY A 32 -35.10 2.50 2.25
N THR A 33 -35.56 1.24 2.38
CA THR A 33 -35.18 0.33 3.47
C THR A 33 -34.17 -0.72 3.04
N VAL A 34 -33.71 -0.68 1.78
CA VAL A 34 -32.75 -1.62 1.21
C VAL A 34 -31.50 -0.87 0.80
N TRP A 35 -30.37 -1.27 1.36
CA TRP A 35 -29.05 -0.78 0.98
C TRP A 35 -28.32 -1.92 0.26
N LEU A 36 -27.97 -1.73 -1.01
CA LEU A 36 -27.18 -2.67 -1.77
C LEU A 36 -25.71 -2.56 -1.37
N TRP A 37 -25.11 -3.71 -1.07
CA TRP A 37 -23.67 -3.82 -0.82
C TRP A 37 -23.00 -4.16 -2.14
N ASP A 38 -22.49 -3.14 -2.82
CA ASP A 38 -21.91 -3.25 -4.15
C ASP A 38 -20.41 -3.61 -4.14
N SER A 39 -19.79 -3.62 -5.32
CA SER A 39 -18.36 -3.93 -5.49
C SER A 39 -17.45 -2.91 -4.79
N ALA A 40 -17.89 -1.68 -4.58
CA ALA A 40 -17.11 -0.67 -3.86
C ALA A 40 -16.96 -0.98 -2.37
N ASN A 41 -17.88 -1.78 -1.82
CA ASN A 41 -17.89 -2.20 -0.43
C ASN A 41 -17.31 -3.61 -0.23
N ARG A 42 -16.87 -4.30 -1.29
CA ARG A 42 -16.26 -5.62 -1.16
C ARG A 42 -14.88 -5.52 -0.53
N SER A 43 -14.55 -6.50 0.29
CA SER A 43 -13.18 -6.68 0.78
C SER A 43 -12.23 -6.81 -0.40
N ARG A 44 -11.21 -5.96 -0.47
CA ARG A 44 -10.18 -6.03 -1.51
C ARG A 44 -9.42 -7.36 -1.41
N ARG A 45 -9.11 -7.95 -2.56
CA ARG A 45 -8.26 -9.14 -2.63
C ARG A 45 -6.82 -8.69 -2.79
N VAL A 46 -5.97 -9.00 -1.82
CA VAL A 46 -4.58 -8.58 -1.80
C VAL A 46 -3.67 -9.79 -1.83
N GLY A 47 -2.79 -9.83 -2.81
CA GLY A 47 -1.71 -10.80 -2.91
C GLY A 47 -0.47 -10.29 -2.16
N LEU A 48 0.07 -11.09 -1.23
CA LEU A 48 1.36 -10.82 -0.61
C LEU A 48 2.40 -11.77 -1.19
N VAL A 49 3.47 -11.20 -1.78
CA VAL A 49 4.54 -12.02 -2.36
C VAL A 49 5.34 -12.67 -1.24
N ASP A 50 5.24 -14.00 -1.17
CA ASP A 50 5.99 -14.79 -0.19
C ASP A 50 7.49 -14.75 -0.48
N THR A 51 8.27 -14.52 0.56
CA THR A 51 9.72 -14.40 0.48
C THR A 51 10.44 -15.72 0.71
N GLY A 52 9.71 -16.77 1.09
CA GLY A 52 10.31 -18.05 1.49
C GLY A 52 11.18 -17.99 2.76
N SER A 53 11.31 -16.84 3.39
CA SER A 53 12.13 -16.62 4.57
C SER A 53 11.34 -16.85 5.86
N VAL A 54 11.39 -18.06 6.38
CA VAL A 54 10.62 -18.49 7.57
C VAL A 54 11.36 -18.25 8.90
N ALA A 55 12.60 -17.75 8.87
CA ALA A 55 13.47 -17.81 10.06
C ALA A 55 12.97 -16.96 11.26
N GLN A 56 12.29 -15.83 11.04
CA GLN A 56 11.72 -15.00 12.11
C GLN A 56 10.50 -14.22 11.61
N PRO A 57 9.26 -14.75 11.69
CA PRO A 57 8.07 -14.11 11.14
C PRO A 57 7.78 -12.72 11.69
N LEU A 58 8.09 -12.47 12.98
CA LEU A 58 7.82 -11.19 13.66
C LEU A 58 8.79 -10.05 13.27
N LEU A 59 9.92 -10.38 12.65
CA LEU A 59 10.88 -9.39 12.14
C LEU A 59 10.73 -9.16 10.64
N SER A 60 9.79 -9.86 10.00
CA SER A 60 9.55 -9.73 8.57
C SER A 60 8.74 -8.47 8.29
N ASP A 61 9.19 -7.66 7.33
CA ASP A 61 8.44 -6.54 6.77
C ASP A 61 7.00 -6.92 6.40
N MET A 62 6.82 -8.13 5.88
CA MET A 62 5.52 -8.67 5.48
C MET A 62 4.56 -8.85 6.66
N HIS A 63 5.08 -9.09 7.87
CA HIS A 63 4.24 -9.19 9.07
C HIS A 63 3.45 -7.89 9.32
N TYR A 64 4.08 -6.74 9.20
CA TYR A 64 3.43 -5.44 9.42
C TYR A 64 2.40 -5.14 8.34
N VAL A 65 2.71 -5.43 7.09
CA VAL A 65 1.76 -5.29 5.97
C VAL A 65 0.53 -6.17 6.19
N ARG A 66 0.75 -7.46 6.55
CA ARG A 66 -0.35 -8.39 6.83
C ARG A 66 -1.22 -7.89 7.96
N LYS A 67 -0.63 -7.48 9.09
CA LYS A 67 -1.38 -6.99 10.26
C LYS A 67 -2.21 -5.76 9.95
N ALA A 68 -1.68 -4.85 9.13
CA ALA A 68 -2.39 -3.65 8.72
C ALA A 68 -3.59 -3.97 7.80
N LEU A 69 -3.52 -5.05 7.01
CA LEU A 69 -4.54 -5.38 6.01
C LEU A 69 -5.57 -6.41 6.49
N GLU A 70 -5.21 -7.29 7.44
CA GLU A 70 -6.09 -8.35 7.96
C GLU A 70 -7.53 -7.91 8.25
N PRO A 71 -7.79 -6.72 8.85
CA PRO A 71 -9.15 -6.30 9.15
C PRO A 71 -9.99 -5.93 7.92
N PHE A 72 -9.36 -5.61 6.77
CA PHE A 72 -10.02 -4.93 5.64
C PHE A 72 -9.91 -5.66 4.31
N ALA A 73 -8.97 -6.60 4.18
CA ALA A 73 -8.69 -7.28 2.94
C ALA A 73 -8.74 -8.80 3.07
N SER A 74 -9.08 -9.46 1.97
CA SER A 74 -8.86 -10.90 1.81
C SER A 74 -7.44 -11.12 1.29
N ILE A 75 -6.58 -11.67 2.14
CA ILE A 75 -5.15 -11.83 1.87
C ILE A 75 -4.88 -13.23 1.33
N THR A 76 -4.11 -13.31 0.26
CA THR A 76 -3.54 -14.54 -0.30
C THR A 76 -2.03 -14.39 -0.37
N GLU A 77 -1.29 -15.37 0.12
CA GLU A 77 0.19 -15.37 0.06
C GLU A 77 0.65 -16.42 -0.96
N GLY A 78 1.74 -16.09 -1.66
CA GLY A 78 2.29 -17.00 -2.65
C GLY A 78 3.35 -16.37 -3.54
N ASN A 79 3.84 -17.14 -4.50
CA ASN A 79 4.71 -16.63 -5.53
C ASN A 79 3.93 -15.78 -6.55
N ILE A 80 4.63 -14.97 -7.33
CA ILE A 80 4.04 -14.01 -8.27
C ILE A 80 3.11 -14.70 -9.28
N ALA A 81 3.52 -15.85 -9.84
CA ALA A 81 2.72 -16.57 -10.83
C ALA A 81 1.37 -17.06 -10.25
N ALA A 82 1.39 -17.60 -9.04
CA ALA A 82 0.17 -18.03 -8.35
C ALA A 82 -0.74 -16.84 -8.00
N LEU A 83 -0.16 -15.73 -7.51
CA LEU A 83 -0.93 -14.54 -7.15
C LEU A 83 -1.62 -13.93 -8.38
N VAL A 84 -0.89 -13.72 -9.48
CA VAL A 84 -1.45 -13.15 -10.71
C VAL A 84 -2.59 -13.98 -11.23
N SER A 85 -2.50 -15.34 -11.15
CA SER A 85 -3.58 -16.23 -11.61
C SER A 85 -4.90 -16.07 -10.82
N THR A 86 -4.86 -15.57 -9.60
CA THR A 86 -6.07 -15.28 -8.79
C THR A 86 -6.71 -13.93 -9.10
N SER A 87 -6.07 -13.12 -9.97
CA SER A 87 -6.50 -11.76 -10.32
C SER A 87 -6.84 -10.92 -9.08
N PRO A 88 -5.89 -10.68 -8.17
CA PRO A 88 -6.12 -9.84 -7.01
C PRO A 88 -6.28 -8.37 -7.42
N ASP A 89 -6.86 -7.55 -6.54
CA ASP A 89 -7.00 -6.11 -6.77
C ASP A 89 -5.66 -5.38 -6.57
N ALA A 90 -4.82 -5.90 -5.65
CA ALA A 90 -3.47 -5.39 -5.40
C ALA A 90 -2.50 -6.55 -5.13
N ILE A 91 -1.24 -6.37 -5.54
CA ILE A 91 -0.11 -7.22 -5.11
C ILE A 91 0.88 -6.35 -4.37
N ILE A 92 1.31 -6.82 -3.19
CA ILE A 92 2.28 -6.14 -2.35
C ILE A 92 3.57 -6.95 -2.31
N ARG A 93 4.68 -6.25 -2.53
CA ARG A 93 6.03 -6.82 -2.49
C ARG A 93 6.93 -5.94 -1.63
N THR A 94 7.50 -6.52 -0.59
CA THR A 94 8.55 -5.90 0.22
C THR A 94 9.91 -5.96 -0.49
N ASP A 95 10.97 -5.45 0.13
CA ASP A 95 12.33 -5.39 -0.47
C ASP A 95 13.03 -6.76 -0.46
N ILE A 96 12.57 -7.67 -1.28
CA ILE A 96 13.05 -9.05 -1.41
C ILE A 96 13.71 -9.27 -2.77
N GLY A 97 15.02 -9.13 -2.85
CA GLY A 97 15.81 -9.48 -4.04
C GLY A 97 15.27 -8.97 -5.38
N GLN A 98 15.80 -9.47 -6.46
CA GLN A 98 15.34 -9.14 -7.82
C GLN A 98 14.04 -9.88 -8.19
N ILE A 99 13.24 -9.26 -9.04
CA ILE A 99 12.15 -9.93 -9.74
C ILE A 99 12.75 -10.68 -10.93
N GLN A 100 12.46 -11.95 -11.06
CA GLN A 100 12.89 -12.74 -12.21
C GLN A 100 12.22 -12.20 -13.50
N PRO A 101 12.87 -12.28 -14.67
CA PRO A 101 12.33 -11.71 -15.92
C PRO A 101 10.92 -12.16 -16.25
N ASP A 102 10.61 -13.45 -16.09
CA ASP A 102 9.27 -13.99 -16.36
C ASP A 102 8.22 -13.43 -15.42
N ASP A 103 8.56 -13.28 -14.14
CA ASP A 103 7.67 -12.69 -13.13
C ASP A 103 7.51 -11.19 -13.34
N ALA A 104 8.55 -10.49 -13.81
CA ALA A 104 8.47 -9.08 -14.15
C ALA A 104 7.51 -8.85 -15.32
N THR A 105 7.57 -9.71 -16.36
CA THR A 105 6.64 -9.68 -17.48
C THR A 105 5.20 -9.92 -17.03
N ARG A 106 4.96 -10.97 -16.22
CA ARG A 106 3.62 -11.28 -15.68
C ARG A 106 3.03 -10.13 -14.85
N LEU A 107 3.85 -9.54 -13.98
CA LEU A 107 3.43 -8.38 -13.17
C LEU A 107 3.13 -7.17 -14.04
N ALA A 108 3.96 -6.91 -15.06
CA ALA A 108 3.75 -5.81 -15.99
C ALA A 108 2.40 -5.93 -16.69
N GLU A 109 2.12 -7.10 -17.30
CA GLU A 109 0.86 -7.38 -17.98
C GLU A 109 -0.34 -7.27 -17.03
N TRP A 110 -0.22 -7.81 -15.82
CA TRP A 110 -1.28 -7.74 -14.81
C TRP A 110 -1.56 -6.29 -14.37
N VAL A 111 -0.53 -5.47 -14.17
CA VAL A 111 -0.70 -4.04 -13.88
C VAL A 111 -1.36 -3.33 -15.06
N GLU A 112 -0.93 -3.56 -16.30
CA GLU A 112 -1.52 -2.95 -17.49
C GLU A 112 -3.02 -3.28 -17.66
N GLN A 113 -3.47 -4.42 -17.12
CA GLN A 113 -4.88 -4.85 -17.10
C GLN A 113 -5.69 -4.27 -15.91
N GLY A 114 -5.08 -3.48 -15.03
CA GLY A 114 -5.80 -2.78 -13.96
C GLY A 114 -5.35 -3.13 -12.54
N GLY A 115 -4.34 -3.96 -12.36
CA GLY A 115 -3.80 -4.32 -11.05
C GLY A 115 -3.01 -3.18 -10.39
N ALA A 116 -3.03 -3.11 -9.06
CA ALA A 116 -2.21 -2.18 -8.28
C ALA A 116 -0.98 -2.91 -7.70
N LEU A 117 0.22 -2.58 -8.18
CA LEU A 117 1.46 -3.12 -7.63
C LEU A 117 2.03 -2.15 -6.59
N ILE A 118 2.03 -2.56 -5.32
CA ILE A 118 2.58 -1.80 -4.20
C ILE A 118 3.94 -2.39 -3.83
N ARG A 119 4.96 -1.55 -3.81
CA ARG A 119 6.32 -1.94 -3.47
C ARG A 119 6.85 -1.11 -2.31
N PHE A 120 7.67 -1.76 -1.50
CA PHE A 120 8.43 -1.11 -0.45
C PHE A 120 9.92 -1.14 -0.85
N ALA A 121 10.57 0.02 -0.76
CA ALA A 121 11.96 0.15 -1.12
C ALA A 121 12.87 -0.12 0.07
N GLY A 122 13.94 -0.83 -0.18
CA GLY A 122 15.02 -1.08 0.77
C GLY A 122 16.34 -1.25 0.05
N PRO A 123 17.35 -1.82 0.70
CA PRO A 123 18.71 -1.94 0.16
C PRO A 123 18.79 -2.70 -1.18
N HIS A 124 17.97 -3.73 -1.36
CA HIS A 124 18.00 -4.54 -2.58
C HIS A 124 17.50 -3.73 -3.80
N LEU A 125 16.35 -3.06 -3.63
CA LEU A 125 15.79 -2.24 -4.70
C LEU A 125 16.66 -1.02 -5.01
N ALA A 126 17.27 -0.42 -3.98
CA ALA A 126 18.19 0.69 -4.14
C ALA A 126 19.46 0.32 -4.92
N ALA A 127 19.95 -0.92 -4.76
CA ALA A 127 21.16 -1.38 -5.44
C ALA A 127 20.95 -1.63 -6.94
N GLN A 128 19.77 -2.09 -7.35
CA GLN A 128 19.57 -2.62 -8.69
C GLN A 128 18.47 -1.90 -9.47
N GLY A 129 17.33 -1.56 -8.83
CA GLY A 129 16.16 -1.03 -9.51
C GLY A 129 15.56 -2.02 -10.51
N ASP A 130 14.40 -1.71 -11.04
CA ASP A 130 13.77 -2.40 -12.17
C ASP A 130 12.75 -1.49 -12.87
N ASP A 131 12.10 -1.99 -13.92
CA ASP A 131 11.14 -1.23 -14.74
C ASP A 131 9.72 -1.20 -14.15
N LEU A 132 9.48 -1.86 -13.00
CA LEU A 132 8.20 -1.86 -12.29
C LEU A 132 8.19 -0.85 -11.14
N LEU A 133 8.70 0.35 -11.43
CA LEU A 133 8.76 1.47 -10.50
C LEU A 133 8.05 2.70 -11.09
N PRO A 134 7.33 3.48 -10.28
CA PRO A 134 6.68 4.71 -10.74
C PRO A 134 7.67 5.82 -11.08
N VAL A 135 8.86 5.77 -10.48
CA VAL A 135 9.93 6.77 -10.64
C VAL A 135 11.29 6.09 -10.63
N ALA A 136 12.26 6.67 -11.34
CA ALA A 136 13.64 6.22 -11.25
C ALA A 136 14.22 6.50 -9.86
N LEU A 137 15.01 5.57 -9.34
CA LEU A 137 15.69 5.72 -8.07
C LEU A 137 17.10 6.31 -8.26
N ARG A 138 17.57 7.05 -7.27
CA ARG A 138 18.98 7.43 -7.22
C ARG A 138 19.80 6.17 -6.94
N ARG A 139 20.76 5.91 -7.82
CA ARG A 139 21.76 4.87 -7.56
C ARG A 139 22.62 5.35 -6.39
N ALA A 140 22.72 4.51 -5.40
CA ALA A 140 23.60 4.81 -4.26
C ALA A 140 25.07 4.78 -4.64
N SER A 141 25.86 5.60 -3.98
CA SER A 141 27.29 5.33 -3.87
C SER A 141 27.48 4.04 -3.06
N ARG A 142 28.44 3.20 -3.46
CA ARG A 142 28.72 1.90 -2.84
C ARG A 142 28.94 1.93 -1.31
N ALA A 143 29.09 3.10 -0.73
CA ALA A 143 29.43 3.28 0.69
C ALA A 143 28.24 3.14 1.67
N LEU A 144 26.98 3.26 1.22
CA LEU A 144 25.81 3.32 2.12
C LEU A 144 24.63 2.43 1.64
N GLY A 145 24.88 1.40 0.84
CA GLY A 145 23.84 0.42 0.47
C GLY A 145 22.60 0.99 -0.23
N GLY A 146 22.62 2.24 -0.73
CA GLY A 146 21.52 2.80 -1.50
C GLY A 146 20.50 3.61 -0.74
N ALA A 147 20.46 3.49 0.55
CA ALA A 147 19.58 4.25 1.40
C ALA A 147 20.25 5.53 1.91
N LEU A 148 19.48 6.59 2.04
CA LEU A 148 19.85 7.76 2.81
C LEU A 148 19.39 7.55 4.25
N ALA A 149 20.33 7.52 5.18
CA ALA A 149 20.03 7.65 6.60
C ALA A 149 20.04 9.14 6.97
N TRP A 150 19.10 9.53 7.81
CA TRP A 150 19.01 10.88 8.34
C TRP A 150 19.69 10.93 9.71
N ASP A 151 20.57 11.91 9.94
CA ASP A 151 21.14 12.15 11.27
C ASP A 151 20.03 12.47 12.27
N GLU A 152 19.03 13.24 11.83
CA GLU A 152 17.79 13.49 12.56
C GLU A 152 16.61 12.90 11.77
N PRO A 153 15.86 11.94 12.34
CA PRO A 153 14.72 11.33 11.68
C PRO A 153 13.68 12.36 11.24
N GLN A 154 13.22 12.25 10.00
CA GLN A 154 12.33 13.21 9.37
C GLN A 154 10.86 12.96 9.73
N ALA A 155 10.10 14.04 9.91
CA ALA A 155 8.66 13.96 10.00
C ALA A 155 8.02 13.83 8.61
N MET A 156 6.81 13.29 8.55
CA MET A 156 5.99 13.35 7.35
C MET A 156 5.36 14.75 7.21
N ALA A 157 5.33 15.26 5.99
CA ALA A 157 4.57 16.47 5.66
C ALA A 157 3.08 16.14 5.47
N ARG A 158 2.21 17.16 5.59
CA ARG A 158 0.79 17.02 5.26
C ARG A 158 0.62 16.45 3.85
N PHE A 159 -0.33 15.56 3.70
CA PHE A 159 -0.64 14.95 2.41
C PHE A 159 -1.16 16.00 1.41
N PRO A 160 -0.73 15.94 0.14
CA PRO A 160 -1.28 16.80 -0.91
C PRO A 160 -2.77 16.54 -1.15
N THR A 161 -3.51 17.57 -1.53
CA THR A 161 -4.96 17.47 -1.80
C THR A 161 -5.32 16.59 -3.01
N ASN A 162 -4.37 16.36 -3.90
CA ASN A 162 -4.51 15.42 -5.03
C ASN A 162 -4.01 14.01 -4.71
N SER A 163 -3.61 13.75 -3.48
CA SER A 163 -3.20 12.41 -3.01
C SER A 163 -4.42 11.61 -2.54
N PRO A 164 -4.45 10.28 -2.75
CA PRO A 164 -5.45 9.43 -2.11
C PRO A 164 -5.38 9.47 -0.58
N PHE A 165 -4.29 9.98 -0.02
CA PHE A 165 -4.07 10.11 1.42
C PHE A 165 -4.56 11.43 2.02
N ASP A 166 -5.13 12.34 1.19
CA ASP A 166 -5.64 13.61 1.71
C ASP A 166 -6.67 13.38 2.83
N GLY A 167 -6.56 14.21 3.86
CA GLY A 167 -7.40 14.12 5.05
C GLY A 167 -6.97 13.08 6.09
N LEU A 168 -5.98 12.22 5.82
CA LEU A 168 -5.44 11.34 6.83
C LEU A 168 -4.62 12.13 7.87
N VAL A 169 -4.76 11.73 9.13
CA VAL A 169 -4.01 12.33 10.24
C VAL A 169 -2.64 11.67 10.34
N ILE A 170 -1.59 12.48 10.43
CA ILE A 170 -0.22 12.02 10.64
C ILE A 170 0.11 12.21 12.13
N PRO A 171 0.34 11.12 12.89
CA PRO A 171 0.74 11.25 14.28
C PRO A 171 2.11 11.96 14.39
N PRO A 172 2.28 12.86 15.38
CA PRO A 172 3.50 13.67 15.49
C PRO A 172 4.74 12.87 15.90
N ASP A 173 4.57 11.66 16.37
CA ASP A 173 5.63 10.73 16.78
C ASP A 173 6.15 9.86 15.64
N VAL A 174 5.46 9.80 14.51
CA VAL A 174 5.94 9.05 13.34
C VAL A 174 7.16 9.71 12.72
N ARG A 175 8.27 8.99 12.70
CA ARG A 175 9.55 9.44 12.13
C ARG A 175 10.06 8.47 11.09
N ILE A 176 10.70 9.03 10.08
CA ILE A 176 11.38 8.29 9.01
C ILE A 176 12.89 8.45 9.22
N LYS A 177 13.58 7.33 9.45
CA LYS A 177 15.01 7.25 9.77
C LYS A 177 15.85 7.07 8.51
N GLN A 178 15.34 6.31 7.56
CA GLN A 178 16.01 6.00 6.30
C GLN A 178 15.02 5.95 5.14
N GLN A 179 15.49 6.25 3.93
CA GLN A 179 14.69 6.10 2.71
C GLN A 179 15.57 5.85 1.48
N VAL A 180 15.00 5.27 0.43
CA VAL A 180 15.56 5.23 -0.91
C VAL A 180 15.10 6.47 -1.68
N ARG A 181 16.01 7.29 -2.19
CA ARG A 181 15.64 8.55 -2.84
C ARG A 181 15.23 8.36 -4.30
N ALA A 182 14.17 9.04 -4.69
CA ALA A 182 13.83 9.22 -6.10
C ALA A 182 14.90 10.06 -6.82
N LYS A 183 15.14 9.75 -8.09
CA LYS A 183 15.91 10.61 -8.98
C LYS A 183 15.08 11.86 -9.30
N PRO A 184 15.64 13.07 -9.21
CA PRO A 184 14.93 14.27 -9.63
C PRO A 184 14.47 14.19 -11.08
N ALA A 185 13.20 14.49 -11.31
CA ALA A 185 12.58 14.53 -12.63
C ALA A 185 11.48 15.59 -12.64
N PRO A 186 11.18 16.22 -13.79
CA PRO A 186 10.17 17.29 -13.87
C PRO A 186 8.76 16.84 -13.44
N ASP A 187 8.41 15.59 -13.66
CA ASP A 187 7.12 14.96 -13.35
C ASP A 187 7.03 14.37 -11.93
N LEU A 188 8.13 14.36 -11.18
CA LEU A 188 8.21 13.75 -9.85
C LEU A 188 7.18 14.33 -8.88
N ALA A 189 6.95 15.64 -8.93
CA ALA A 189 5.98 16.30 -8.05
C ALA A 189 4.54 15.79 -8.28
N GLY A 190 4.16 15.56 -9.54
CA GLY A 190 2.85 15.02 -9.92
C GLY A 190 2.65 13.56 -9.51
N LYS A 191 3.74 12.79 -9.43
CA LYS A 191 3.75 11.39 -9.03
C LYS A 191 3.87 11.18 -7.52
N THR A 192 4.04 12.25 -6.73
CA THR A 192 4.28 12.16 -5.29
C THR A 192 2.97 12.24 -4.50
N TRP A 193 2.58 11.14 -3.86
CA TRP A 193 1.40 11.04 -3.00
C TRP A 193 1.68 11.40 -1.53
N ALA A 194 2.91 11.16 -1.05
CA ALA A 194 3.35 11.56 0.28
C ALA A 194 4.80 12.07 0.25
N ARG A 195 5.12 13.03 1.15
CA ARG A 195 6.46 13.63 1.26
C ARG A 195 6.90 13.70 2.71
N LEU A 196 8.20 13.83 2.90
CA LEU A 196 8.79 14.21 4.18
C LEU A 196 8.79 15.74 4.36
N ALA A 197 9.09 16.20 5.55
CA ALA A 197 9.15 17.62 5.88
C ALA A 197 10.20 18.38 5.07
N ASP A 198 11.28 17.71 4.63
CA ASP A 198 12.30 18.26 3.73
C ASP A 198 11.86 18.31 2.26
N GLY A 199 10.64 17.87 1.94
CA GLY A 199 10.07 17.81 0.60
C GLY A 199 10.42 16.56 -0.20
N SER A 200 11.26 15.65 0.30
CA SER A 200 11.58 14.42 -0.40
C SER A 200 10.37 13.48 -0.49
N PRO A 201 10.17 12.77 -1.61
CA PRO A 201 9.06 11.84 -1.78
C PRO A 201 9.15 10.65 -0.82
N LEU A 202 8.06 10.36 -0.11
CA LEU A 202 7.90 9.16 0.71
C LEU A 202 7.10 8.08 0.00
N VAL A 203 6.04 8.47 -0.71
CA VAL A 203 5.26 7.57 -1.56
C VAL A 203 5.10 8.20 -2.93
N THR A 204 5.44 7.44 -3.95
CA THR A 204 5.23 7.83 -5.35
C THR A 204 4.34 6.83 -6.06
N ALA A 205 3.59 7.30 -7.05
CA ALA A 205 2.75 6.45 -7.88
C ALA A 205 2.73 6.94 -9.33
N ASP A 206 2.52 5.99 -10.24
CA ASP A 206 2.36 6.27 -11.66
C ASP A 206 1.36 5.29 -12.27
N ALA A 207 0.57 5.77 -13.22
CA ALA A 207 -0.33 4.92 -13.99
C ALA A 207 0.46 4.08 -15.01
N ARG A 208 0.07 2.82 -15.17
CA ARG A 208 0.60 1.94 -16.21
C ARG A 208 -0.53 1.14 -16.83
N GLY A 209 -0.88 1.45 -18.07
CA GLY A 209 -2.10 0.91 -18.68
C GLY A 209 -3.34 1.32 -17.90
N SER A 210 -4.14 0.35 -17.47
CA SER A 210 -5.32 0.59 -16.62
C SER A 210 -5.01 0.47 -15.11
N GLY A 211 -3.80 0.08 -14.74
CA GLY A 211 -3.38 -0.13 -13.35
C GLY A 211 -2.41 0.92 -12.84
N THR A 212 -1.81 0.64 -11.70
CA THR A 212 -0.97 1.62 -10.98
C THR A 212 0.25 0.95 -10.36
N LEU A 213 1.41 1.57 -10.54
CA LEU A 213 2.63 1.27 -9.80
C LEU A 213 2.73 2.21 -8.61
N ILE A 214 2.94 1.68 -7.41
CA ILE A 214 3.05 2.45 -6.17
C ILE A 214 4.33 2.04 -5.46
N LEU A 215 5.11 3.02 -5.02
CA LEU A 215 6.36 2.79 -4.30
C LEU A 215 6.37 3.57 -2.98
N PHE A 216 6.48 2.86 -1.88
CA PHE A 216 6.93 3.41 -0.61
C PHE A 216 8.46 3.44 -0.62
N HIS A 217 9.04 4.61 -0.44
CA HIS A 217 10.49 4.83 -0.46
C HIS A 217 11.19 4.38 0.83
N ILE A 218 10.53 3.54 1.60
CA ILE A 218 10.97 2.94 2.87
C ILE A 218 10.64 1.45 2.87
N THR A 219 11.25 0.71 3.80
CA THR A 219 10.85 -0.66 4.10
C THR A 219 9.49 -0.70 4.81
N ALA A 220 8.82 -1.83 4.76
CA ALA A 220 7.55 -2.02 5.47
C ALA A 220 7.75 -2.39 6.95
N GLY A 221 8.98 -2.58 7.38
CA GLY A 221 9.36 -2.87 8.76
C GLY A 221 9.75 -1.62 9.56
N PRO A 222 9.95 -1.77 10.87
CA PRO A 222 10.21 -0.65 11.78
C PRO A 222 11.65 -0.11 11.76
N ASP A 223 12.56 -0.80 11.10
CA ASP A 223 13.99 -0.43 11.11
C ASP A 223 14.22 0.95 10.48
N TRP A 224 13.47 1.27 9.43
CA TRP A 224 13.61 2.51 8.67
C TRP A 224 12.62 3.60 9.08
N SER A 225 11.53 3.24 9.75
CA SER A 225 10.51 4.22 10.15
C SER A 225 9.60 3.72 11.27
N ASP A 226 8.96 4.64 11.97
CA ASP A 226 7.92 4.31 12.95
C ASP A 226 6.53 4.17 12.28
N LEU A 227 6.44 4.41 10.96
CA LEU A 227 5.19 4.37 10.20
C LEU A 227 4.44 3.02 10.34
N PRO A 228 5.09 1.84 10.27
CA PRO A 228 4.43 0.54 10.39
C PRO A 228 3.70 0.31 11.73
N TYR A 229 4.06 1.06 12.77
CA TYR A 229 3.39 1.00 14.08
C TYR A 229 2.19 1.95 14.19
N SER A 230 1.96 2.80 13.18
CA SER A 230 0.93 3.83 13.24
C SER A 230 -0.36 3.38 12.55
N GLY A 231 -1.51 3.86 13.05
CA GLY A 231 -2.78 3.70 12.35
C GLY A 231 -2.82 4.39 10.98
N THR A 232 -1.92 5.35 10.74
CA THR A 232 -1.78 6.01 9.45
C THR A 232 -1.28 5.03 8.38
N PHE A 233 -0.38 4.10 8.71
CA PHE A 233 0.10 3.06 7.79
C PHE A 233 -1.06 2.19 7.30
N GLU A 234 -1.89 1.72 8.22
CA GLU A 234 -3.09 0.96 7.91
C GLU A 234 -4.03 1.75 6.99
N GLN A 235 -4.29 3.01 7.33
CA GLN A 235 -5.16 3.88 6.54
C GLN A 235 -4.59 4.16 5.13
N MET A 236 -3.28 4.29 4.98
CA MET A 236 -2.62 4.46 3.68
C MET A 236 -2.76 3.20 2.80
N LEU A 237 -2.60 2.01 3.38
CA LEU A 237 -2.76 0.75 2.64
C LEU A 237 -4.23 0.44 2.29
N ARG A 238 -5.17 1.05 2.98
CA ARG A 238 -6.61 0.88 2.76
C ARG A 238 -7.16 1.76 1.62
N ARG A 239 -6.49 2.86 1.30
CA ARG A 239 -6.90 3.82 0.25
C ARG A 239 -6.56 3.33 -1.16
#